data_15338c451e99d10bc811ad2ce7e42a9b
#
_entry.id   15338c451e99d10bc811ad2ce7e42a9b
#
_cell.length_a   1.000
_cell.length_b   1.000
_cell.length_c   1.000
_cell.angle_alpha   90.00
_cell.angle_beta   90.00
_cell.angle_gamma   90.00
#
_symmetry.space_group_name_H-M   'P 1'
#
loop_
_entity.id
_entity.type
_entity.pdbx_description
1 polymer ?
#
loop_
_entity_poly.entity_id
_entity_poly.type
_entity_poly.pdbx_seq_one_letter_code
_entity_poly.pdbx_strand_id
1 'polypeptide(L)'
;MEKGKLKIFFGYSAGVGKTYAMLKAAQEIKKQGADVIIGYLEPHDRPETTAMAEGLEVLPLKVVSYKGITLKEFDVDAAIERKPQIVLVDELAHTNAEGSKNRKRYLDVEELINHGIDVWTTVNVQHIEGLRDLVDSATSVDVSERVPDEIFDYADEVVLIDIEPEDLIERMRQGKIYNKNSAQVALENFFHADNLSSLRELFLRRGADRIEKKSYHGELKTKVLVLISPSPSSEKNIRVAARMSEAYHCKFSAMYVE
;
A
#
# COMPACT_ATOMS: atom_id res chain seq x y z
N MET A 1 -23.58 -10.60 7.19
CA MET A 1 -23.27 -10.12 5.84
C MET A 1 -21.95 -10.72 5.43
N GLU A 2 -21.80 -11.09 4.17
CA GLU A 2 -20.50 -11.50 3.61
C GLU A 2 -19.56 -10.28 3.63
N LYS A 3 -18.29 -10.49 3.96
CA LYS A 3 -17.30 -9.41 3.96
C LYS A 3 -16.98 -9.01 2.52
N GLY A 4 -16.72 -7.73 2.31
CA GLY A 4 -16.15 -7.23 1.05
C GLY A 4 -14.75 -7.79 0.81
N LYS A 5 -14.27 -7.69 -0.43
CA LYS A 5 -12.97 -8.17 -0.87
C LYS A 5 -11.96 -7.04 -0.97
N LEU A 6 -10.71 -7.32 -0.62
CA LEU A 6 -9.60 -6.39 -0.77
C LEU A 6 -8.74 -6.75 -1.98
N LYS A 7 -8.61 -5.80 -2.92
CA LYS A 7 -7.67 -5.88 -4.04
C LYS A 7 -6.62 -4.79 -3.93
N ILE A 8 -5.35 -5.18 -3.91
CA ILE A 8 -4.21 -4.27 -3.78
C ILE A 8 -3.42 -4.20 -5.08
N PHE A 9 -3.22 -2.99 -5.61
CA PHE A 9 -2.27 -2.71 -6.68
C PHE A 9 -0.92 -2.36 -6.03
N PHE A 10 0.00 -3.29 -6.08
CA PHE A 10 1.27 -3.26 -5.37
C PHE A 10 2.41 -2.88 -6.31
N GLY A 11 3.30 -1.99 -5.88
CA GLY A 11 4.46 -1.59 -6.65
C GLY A 11 5.64 -1.22 -5.76
N TYR A 12 6.83 -1.08 -6.35
CA TYR A 12 8.03 -0.78 -5.58
C TYR A 12 8.23 0.72 -5.31
N SER A 13 7.57 1.61 -6.08
CA SER A 13 7.77 3.05 -5.94
C SER A 13 6.57 3.86 -6.42
N ALA A 14 6.55 5.15 -6.11
CA ALA A 14 5.67 6.11 -6.77
C ALA A 14 6.02 6.21 -8.26
N GLY A 15 5.01 6.38 -9.12
CA GLY A 15 5.21 6.55 -10.56
C GLY A 15 5.26 5.26 -11.39
N VAL A 16 5.30 4.08 -10.78
CA VAL A 16 5.27 2.80 -11.53
C VAL A 16 3.94 2.53 -12.24
N GLY A 17 2.86 3.27 -11.91
CA GLY A 17 1.58 3.20 -12.60
C GLY A 17 0.46 2.47 -11.85
N LYS A 18 0.57 2.29 -10.52
CA LYS A 18 -0.45 1.60 -9.69
C LYS A 18 -1.84 2.20 -9.83
N THR A 19 -1.97 3.51 -9.58
CA THR A 19 -3.23 4.24 -9.66
C THR A 19 -3.83 4.19 -11.06
N TYR A 20 -2.99 4.32 -12.10
CA TYR A 20 -3.42 4.15 -13.49
C TYR A 20 -3.98 2.75 -13.76
N ALA A 21 -3.28 1.71 -13.31
CA ALA A 21 -3.70 0.31 -13.47
C ALA A 21 -5.01 0.03 -12.71
N MET A 22 -5.15 0.57 -11.48
CA MET A 22 -6.39 0.48 -10.69
C MET A 22 -7.56 1.11 -11.43
N LEU A 23 -7.42 2.34 -11.91
CA LEU A 23 -8.46 3.06 -12.64
C LEU A 23 -8.81 2.35 -13.96
N LYS A 24 -7.81 1.87 -14.71
CA LYS A 24 -8.03 1.10 -15.95
C LYS A 24 -8.86 -0.15 -15.66
N ALA A 25 -8.50 -0.91 -14.63
CA ALA A 25 -9.29 -2.08 -14.24
C ALA A 25 -10.71 -1.70 -13.79
N ALA A 26 -10.87 -0.58 -13.09
CA ALA A 26 -12.18 -0.06 -12.69
C ALA A 26 -13.07 0.32 -13.88
N GLN A 27 -12.50 0.93 -14.91
CA GLN A 27 -13.22 1.21 -16.16
C GLN A 27 -13.72 -0.07 -16.86
N GLU A 28 -12.89 -1.11 -16.86
CA GLU A 28 -13.27 -2.40 -17.47
C GLU A 28 -14.44 -3.07 -16.73
N ILE A 29 -14.38 -3.11 -15.38
CA ILE A 29 -15.45 -3.74 -14.59
C ILE A 29 -16.74 -2.90 -14.62
N LYS A 30 -16.62 -1.57 -14.68
CA LYS A 30 -17.76 -0.67 -14.86
C LYS A 30 -18.49 -0.90 -16.18
N LYS A 31 -17.76 -1.13 -17.29
CA LYS A 31 -18.35 -1.50 -18.59
C LYS A 31 -19.15 -2.79 -18.52
N GLN A 32 -18.82 -3.67 -17.57
CA GLN A 32 -19.54 -4.92 -17.29
C GLN A 32 -20.77 -4.71 -16.38
N GLY A 33 -21.04 -3.47 -15.97
CA GLY A 33 -22.21 -3.10 -15.18
C GLY A 33 -21.97 -3.05 -13.66
N ALA A 34 -20.71 -3.16 -13.18
CA ALA A 34 -20.43 -3.03 -11.77
C ALA A 34 -20.58 -1.57 -11.28
N ASP A 35 -21.12 -1.39 -10.08
CA ASP A 35 -21.24 -0.10 -9.41
C ASP A 35 -19.90 0.25 -8.74
N VAL A 36 -19.08 1.03 -9.44
CA VAL A 36 -17.71 1.41 -9.02
C VAL A 36 -17.65 2.91 -8.82
N ILE A 37 -17.15 3.32 -7.66
CA ILE A 37 -16.94 4.72 -7.32
C ILE A 37 -15.50 5.00 -6.88
N ILE A 38 -15.09 6.25 -7.02
CA ILE A 38 -13.84 6.76 -6.49
C ILE A 38 -14.14 7.35 -5.10
N GLY A 39 -13.60 6.73 -4.05
CA GLY A 39 -13.64 7.27 -2.69
C GLY A 39 -12.51 8.27 -2.45
N TYR A 40 -11.28 7.92 -2.87
CA TYR A 40 -10.12 8.79 -2.80
C TYR A 40 -9.13 8.50 -3.91
N LEU A 41 -8.64 9.55 -4.55
CA LEU A 41 -7.46 9.51 -5.41
C LEU A 41 -6.52 10.62 -4.95
N GLU A 42 -5.22 10.31 -4.85
CA GLU A 42 -4.23 11.33 -4.59
C GLU A 42 -4.16 12.31 -5.77
N PRO A 43 -4.35 13.63 -5.51
CA PRO A 43 -4.40 14.64 -6.55
C PRO A 43 -3.00 14.93 -7.11
N HIS A 44 -2.46 14.01 -7.88
CA HIS A 44 -1.26 14.25 -8.67
C HIS A 44 -1.66 14.87 -10.01
N ASP A 45 -0.95 15.92 -10.44
CA ASP A 45 -1.09 16.54 -11.77
C ASP A 45 -0.58 15.57 -12.87
N ARG A 46 -1.31 14.47 -13.08
CA ARG A 46 -0.99 13.43 -14.07
C ARG A 46 -2.15 13.30 -15.06
N PRO A 47 -2.08 13.97 -16.23
CA PRO A 47 -3.18 14.00 -17.20
C PRO A 47 -3.67 12.60 -17.62
N GLU A 48 -2.75 11.65 -17.81
CA GLU A 48 -3.07 10.28 -18.19
C GLU A 48 -3.87 9.55 -17.10
N THR A 49 -3.55 9.77 -15.82
CA THR A 49 -4.28 9.18 -14.69
C THR A 49 -5.65 9.84 -14.51
N THR A 50 -5.69 11.17 -14.65
CA THR A 50 -6.93 11.95 -14.56
C THR A 50 -7.93 11.52 -15.66
N ALA A 51 -7.45 11.32 -16.89
CA ALA A 51 -8.29 10.84 -17.98
C ALA A 51 -8.89 9.44 -17.70
N MET A 52 -8.17 8.58 -16.99
CA MET A 52 -8.71 7.26 -16.58
C MET A 52 -9.79 7.35 -15.49
N ALA A 53 -9.87 8.45 -14.75
CA ALA A 53 -10.92 8.69 -13.76
C ALA A 53 -12.23 9.23 -14.39
N GLU A 54 -12.16 9.74 -15.64
CA GLU A 54 -13.32 10.32 -16.29
C GLU A 54 -14.47 9.31 -16.41
N GLY A 55 -15.67 9.80 -16.08
CA GLY A 55 -16.89 8.98 -16.12
C GLY A 55 -17.08 8.05 -14.92
N LEU A 56 -16.13 7.90 -13.99
CA LEU A 56 -16.38 7.27 -12.69
C LEU A 56 -17.02 8.29 -11.74
N GLU A 57 -17.97 7.82 -10.92
CA GLU A 57 -18.52 8.63 -9.83
C GLU A 57 -17.43 8.90 -8.79
N VAL A 58 -17.32 10.15 -8.34
CA VAL A 58 -16.35 10.56 -7.30
C VAL A 58 -17.11 11.02 -6.08
N LEU A 59 -16.85 10.42 -4.93
CA LEU A 59 -17.41 10.89 -3.66
C LEU A 59 -16.80 12.23 -3.28
N PRO A 60 -17.60 13.17 -2.73
CA PRO A 60 -17.07 14.37 -2.12
C PRO A 60 -16.12 14.01 -0.97
N LEU A 61 -14.95 14.67 -0.93
CA LEU A 61 -14.00 14.48 0.14
C LEU A 61 -14.48 15.18 1.43
N LYS A 62 -14.20 14.57 2.56
CA LYS A 62 -14.45 15.16 3.88
C LYS A 62 -13.46 16.29 4.13
N VAL A 63 -14.00 17.44 4.51
CA VAL A 63 -13.21 18.62 4.88
C VAL A 63 -12.87 18.55 6.35
N VAL A 64 -11.57 18.47 6.69
CA VAL A 64 -11.06 18.42 8.05
C VAL A 64 -10.25 19.67 8.32
N SER A 65 -10.58 20.42 9.38
CA SER A 65 -9.82 21.59 9.80
C SER A 65 -8.81 21.20 10.87
N TYR A 66 -7.52 21.38 10.58
CA TYR A 66 -6.44 21.11 11.51
C TYR A 66 -5.47 22.27 11.59
N LYS A 67 -5.28 22.84 12.79
CA LYS A 67 -4.36 23.99 13.05
C LYS A 67 -4.50 25.16 12.06
N GLY A 68 -5.73 25.47 11.65
CA GLY A 68 -6.02 26.55 10.70
C GLY A 68 -5.81 26.21 9.23
N ILE A 69 -5.44 24.95 8.92
CA ILE A 69 -5.32 24.44 7.55
C ILE A 69 -6.53 23.56 7.25
N THR A 70 -7.07 23.68 6.06
CA THR A 70 -8.15 22.81 5.56
C THR A 70 -7.54 21.65 4.78
N LEU A 71 -7.79 20.43 5.23
CA LEU A 71 -7.36 19.20 4.59
C LEU A 71 -8.57 18.47 4.01
N LYS A 72 -8.35 17.72 2.95
CA LYS A 72 -9.37 16.91 2.29
C LYS A 72 -9.01 15.44 2.47
N GLU A 73 -9.89 14.70 3.14
CA GLU A 73 -9.71 13.29 3.44
C GLU A 73 -10.82 12.43 2.85
N PHE A 74 -10.60 11.15 2.77
CA PHE A 74 -11.61 10.20 2.37
C PHE A 74 -12.79 10.20 3.37
N ASP A 75 -14.02 10.22 2.86
CA ASP A 75 -15.24 10.12 3.67
C ASP A 75 -15.75 8.67 3.68
N VAL A 76 -15.27 7.90 4.67
CA VAL A 76 -15.65 6.49 4.83
C VAL A 76 -17.13 6.33 5.14
N ASP A 77 -17.72 7.27 5.92
CA ASP A 77 -19.14 7.22 6.28
C ASP A 77 -20.03 7.44 5.05
N ALA A 78 -19.68 8.41 4.20
CA ALA A 78 -20.38 8.65 2.93
C ALA A 78 -20.28 7.44 1.98
N ALA A 79 -19.12 6.76 1.94
CA ALA A 79 -18.96 5.55 1.15
C ALA A 79 -19.82 4.38 1.66
N ILE A 80 -19.92 4.21 2.98
CA ILE A 80 -20.79 3.20 3.60
C ILE A 80 -22.25 3.50 3.32
N GLU A 81 -22.68 4.77 3.40
CA GLU A 81 -24.05 5.19 3.13
C GLU A 81 -24.43 5.00 1.66
N ARG A 82 -23.50 5.30 0.73
CA ARG A 82 -23.67 5.15 -0.72
C ARG A 82 -23.81 3.68 -1.14
N LYS A 83 -23.21 2.75 -0.38
CA LYS A 83 -23.23 1.29 -0.61
C LYS A 83 -22.88 0.86 -2.04
N PRO A 84 -21.77 1.30 -2.60
CA PRO A 84 -21.33 0.83 -3.91
C PRO A 84 -20.88 -0.63 -3.84
N GLN A 85 -20.74 -1.27 -5.01
CA GLN A 85 -20.14 -2.59 -5.07
C GLN A 85 -18.62 -2.51 -4.83
N ILE A 86 -17.95 -1.52 -5.44
CA ILE A 86 -16.50 -1.34 -5.36
C ILE A 86 -16.17 0.13 -5.07
N VAL A 87 -15.28 0.36 -4.11
CA VAL A 87 -14.69 1.68 -3.82
C VAL A 87 -13.20 1.68 -4.15
N LEU A 88 -12.76 2.68 -4.91
CA LEU A 88 -11.35 2.94 -5.16
C LEU A 88 -10.80 3.88 -4.09
N VAL A 89 -9.80 3.44 -3.34
CA VAL A 89 -9.17 4.21 -2.25
C VAL A 89 -7.65 4.15 -2.43
N ASP A 90 -7.08 5.19 -3.01
CA ASP A 90 -5.63 5.28 -3.25
C ASP A 90 -4.84 5.47 -1.95
N GLU A 91 -3.55 5.10 -1.95
CA GLU A 91 -2.61 5.28 -0.84
C GLU A 91 -3.01 4.63 0.49
N LEU A 92 -3.05 3.29 0.53
CA LEU A 92 -3.42 2.49 1.70
C LEU A 92 -2.65 2.84 2.98
N ALA A 93 -1.39 3.29 2.86
CA ALA A 93 -0.50 3.61 3.98
C ALA A 93 -0.74 4.99 4.60
N HIS A 94 -1.54 5.84 3.94
CA HIS A 94 -1.74 7.23 4.35
C HIS A 94 -2.17 7.36 5.82
N THR A 95 -1.63 8.40 6.47
CA THR A 95 -2.04 8.80 7.81
C THR A 95 -3.06 9.92 7.68
N ASN A 96 -4.32 9.61 7.96
CA ASN A 96 -5.42 10.56 7.87
C ASN A 96 -5.18 11.76 8.81
N ALA A 97 -5.68 12.92 8.42
CA ALA A 97 -5.60 14.13 9.22
C ALA A 97 -6.23 13.94 10.62
N GLU A 98 -5.68 14.62 11.61
CA GLU A 98 -6.25 14.65 12.96
C GLU A 98 -7.67 15.21 12.92
N GLY A 99 -8.62 14.49 13.51
CA GLY A 99 -10.07 14.77 13.41
C GLY A 99 -10.80 13.92 12.38
N SER A 100 -10.09 13.09 11.60
CA SER A 100 -10.69 12.03 10.80
C SER A 100 -11.24 10.92 11.71
N LYS A 101 -12.21 10.13 11.20
CA LYS A 101 -12.80 9.01 11.94
C LYS A 101 -11.76 7.98 12.35
N ASN A 102 -10.96 7.55 11.41
CA ASN A 102 -9.86 6.61 11.62
C ASN A 102 -8.51 7.32 11.46
N ARG A 103 -7.52 6.92 12.24
CA ARG A 103 -6.18 7.50 12.18
C ARG A 103 -5.42 7.12 10.90
N LYS A 104 -5.71 5.95 10.34
CA LYS A 104 -5.01 5.38 9.19
C LYS A 104 -6.01 4.97 8.11
N ARG A 105 -5.65 5.18 6.86
CA ARG A 105 -6.50 4.83 5.72
C ARG A 105 -6.77 3.34 5.60
N TYR A 106 -5.84 2.48 5.99
CA TYR A 106 -6.11 1.05 6.00
C TYR A 106 -7.23 0.66 6.98
N LEU A 107 -7.46 1.43 8.06
CA LEU A 107 -8.60 1.22 8.96
C LEU A 107 -9.93 1.63 8.30
N ASP A 108 -9.93 2.69 7.46
CA ASP A 108 -11.10 3.03 6.65
C ASP A 108 -11.43 1.90 5.67
N VAL A 109 -10.39 1.32 5.05
CA VAL A 109 -10.52 0.17 4.14
C VAL A 109 -11.08 -1.05 4.86
N GLU A 110 -10.58 -1.38 6.04
CA GLU A 110 -11.11 -2.48 6.87
C GLU A 110 -12.58 -2.27 7.23
N GLU A 111 -12.96 -1.04 7.54
CA GLU A 111 -14.33 -0.69 7.87
C GLU A 111 -15.27 -0.92 6.67
N LEU A 112 -14.88 -0.50 5.46
CA LEU A 112 -15.64 -0.76 4.23
C LEU A 112 -15.82 -2.26 3.97
N ILE A 113 -14.75 -3.04 4.09
CA ILE A 113 -14.76 -4.49 3.92
C ILE A 113 -15.72 -5.16 4.92
N ASN A 114 -15.71 -4.71 6.17
CA ASN A 114 -16.62 -5.22 7.20
C ASN A 114 -18.09 -4.87 6.93
N HIS A 115 -18.36 -3.83 6.11
CA HIS A 115 -19.69 -3.49 5.62
C HIS A 115 -20.08 -4.18 4.31
N GLY A 116 -19.26 -5.12 3.82
CA GLY A 116 -19.55 -5.89 2.61
C GLY A 116 -19.24 -5.15 1.30
N ILE A 117 -18.43 -4.09 1.35
CA ILE A 117 -18.02 -3.28 0.19
C ILE A 117 -16.64 -3.73 -0.26
N ASP A 118 -16.49 -4.04 -1.54
CA ASP A 118 -15.20 -4.37 -2.13
C ASP A 118 -14.32 -3.12 -2.22
N VAL A 119 -13.04 -3.24 -1.86
CA VAL A 119 -12.10 -2.12 -1.90
C VAL A 119 -10.92 -2.44 -2.79
N TRP A 120 -10.63 -1.52 -3.71
CA TRP A 120 -9.41 -1.53 -4.51
C TRP A 120 -8.50 -0.38 -4.06
N THR A 121 -7.24 -0.69 -3.80
CA THR A 121 -6.29 0.27 -3.23
C THR A 121 -4.89 0.10 -3.80
N THR A 122 -4.01 1.05 -3.51
CA THR A 122 -2.61 1.01 -3.93
C THR A 122 -1.68 1.03 -2.73
N VAL A 123 -0.52 0.38 -2.84
CA VAL A 123 0.54 0.46 -1.83
C VAL A 123 1.92 0.27 -2.47
N ASN A 124 2.94 0.93 -1.91
CA ASN A 124 4.34 0.69 -2.27
C ASN A 124 4.99 -0.27 -1.26
N VAL A 125 5.99 -1.02 -1.71
CA VAL A 125 6.75 -1.98 -0.89
C VAL A 125 7.35 -1.34 0.37
N GLN A 126 7.78 -0.08 0.28
CA GLN A 126 8.38 0.67 1.39
C GLN A 126 7.42 0.92 2.56
N HIS A 127 6.12 0.76 2.35
CA HIS A 127 5.11 0.95 3.39
C HIS A 127 4.73 -0.35 4.12
N ILE A 128 5.26 -1.50 3.74
CA ILE A 128 5.01 -2.77 4.44
C ILE A 128 5.87 -2.84 5.70
N GLU A 129 5.22 -2.97 6.87
CA GLU A 129 5.90 -2.87 8.18
C GLU A 129 7.02 -3.90 8.34
N GLY A 130 6.80 -5.15 7.94
CA GLY A 130 7.81 -6.21 8.05
C GLY A 130 9.05 -5.99 7.19
N LEU A 131 9.00 -5.10 6.20
CA LEU A 131 10.12 -4.76 5.33
C LEU A 131 10.89 -3.51 5.77
N ARG A 132 10.49 -2.85 6.86
CA ARG A 132 11.05 -1.57 7.32
C ARG A 132 12.58 -1.58 7.33
N ASP A 133 13.20 -2.50 8.09
CA ASP A 133 14.65 -2.52 8.25
C ASP A 133 15.40 -2.76 6.93
N LEU A 134 14.78 -3.49 6.00
CA LEU A 134 15.36 -3.74 4.67
C LEU A 134 15.28 -2.49 3.80
N VAL A 135 14.13 -1.80 3.83
CA VAL A 135 13.94 -0.53 3.11
C VAL A 135 14.87 0.55 3.64
N ASP A 136 14.95 0.73 4.96
CA ASP A 136 15.83 1.71 5.61
C ASP A 136 17.30 1.44 5.26
N SER A 137 17.71 0.16 5.22
CA SER A 137 19.07 -0.24 4.84
C SER A 137 19.37 -0.01 3.36
N ALA A 138 18.37 -0.18 2.48
CA ALA A 138 18.52 -0.07 1.05
C ALA A 138 18.48 1.39 0.56
N THR A 139 17.69 2.26 1.22
CA THR A 139 17.41 3.61 0.74
C THR A 139 17.95 4.72 1.63
N SER A 140 18.37 4.40 2.85
CA SER A 140 18.75 5.36 3.90
C SER A 140 17.63 6.38 4.23
N VAL A 141 16.38 6.05 3.95
CA VAL A 141 15.20 6.89 4.19
C VAL A 141 14.25 6.20 5.15
N ASP A 142 13.98 6.83 6.29
CA ASP A 142 12.94 6.35 7.21
C ASP A 142 11.57 6.76 6.68
N VAL A 143 10.79 5.76 6.30
CA VAL A 143 9.41 5.93 5.85
C VAL A 143 8.49 5.82 7.06
N SER A 144 7.81 6.89 7.42
CA SER A 144 6.95 6.96 8.62
C SER A 144 5.58 6.29 8.44
N GLU A 145 5.07 6.26 7.21
CA GLU A 145 3.77 5.67 6.90
C GLU A 145 3.90 4.18 6.66
N ARG A 146 3.14 3.37 7.42
CA ARG A 146 3.25 1.91 7.41
C ARG A 146 1.86 1.26 7.32
N VAL A 147 1.85 0.08 6.72
CA VAL A 147 0.72 -0.84 6.66
C VAL A 147 1.15 -2.14 7.33
N PRO A 148 0.38 -2.68 8.29
CA PRO A 148 0.64 -3.98 8.88
C PRO A 148 0.70 -5.09 7.82
N ASP A 149 1.58 -6.07 8.00
CA ASP A 149 1.73 -7.20 7.06
C ASP A 149 0.44 -7.99 6.90
N GLU A 150 -0.34 -8.11 7.97
CA GLU A 150 -1.62 -8.81 7.97
C GLU A 150 -2.59 -8.25 6.93
N ILE A 151 -2.64 -6.91 6.76
CA ILE A 151 -3.50 -6.26 5.77
C ILE A 151 -3.12 -6.71 4.36
N PHE A 152 -1.82 -6.73 4.07
CA PHE A 152 -1.31 -7.19 2.78
C PHE A 152 -1.54 -8.69 2.58
N ASP A 153 -1.39 -9.49 3.63
CA ASP A 153 -1.48 -10.95 3.56
C ASP A 153 -2.92 -11.46 3.39
N TYR A 154 -3.89 -10.86 4.06
CA TYR A 154 -5.29 -11.29 3.92
C TYR A 154 -5.98 -10.73 2.68
N ALA A 155 -5.38 -9.77 1.95
CA ALA A 155 -5.99 -9.26 0.73
C ALA A 155 -6.40 -10.42 -0.21
N ASP A 156 -7.56 -10.31 -0.83
CA ASP A 156 -8.07 -11.36 -1.74
C ASP A 156 -7.23 -11.45 -3.01
N GLU A 157 -6.84 -10.28 -3.54
CA GLU A 157 -6.04 -10.17 -4.75
C GLU A 157 -4.93 -9.13 -4.58
N VAL A 158 -3.72 -9.45 -5.06
CA VAL A 158 -2.61 -8.50 -5.20
C VAL A 158 -2.14 -8.51 -6.64
N VAL A 159 -2.20 -7.35 -7.28
CA VAL A 159 -1.74 -7.13 -8.65
C VAL A 159 -0.37 -6.46 -8.59
N LEU A 160 0.64 -7.13 -9.10
CA LEU A 160 2.00 -6.60 -9.16
C LEU A 160 2.12 -5.61 -10.33
N ILE A 161 2.50 -4.38 -10.04
CA ILE A 161 2.73 -3.32 -11.03
C ILE A 161 4.23 -3.03 -11.05
N ASP A 162 4.87 -3.50 -12.09
CA ASP A 162 6.31 -3.43 -12.29
C ASP A 162 6.67 -2.68 -13.57
N ILE A 163 7.74 -1.91 -13.52
CA ILE A 163 8.46 -1.34 -14.65
C ILE A 163 9.95 -1.36 -14.35
N GLU A 164 10.81 -1.31 -15.37
CA GLU A 164 12.25 -1.21 -15.16
C GLU A 164 12.62 0.10 -14.47
N PRO A 165 13.62 0.11 -13.55
CA PRO A 165 14.07 1.33 -12.85
C PRO A 165 14.46 2.44 -13.81
N GLU A 166 15.08 2.12 -14.94
CA GLU A 166 15.50 3.05 -15.98
C GLU A 166 14.29 3.74 -16.62
N ASP A 167 13.22 3.00 -16.88
CA ASP A 167 11.97 3.55 -17.44
C ASP A 167 11.28 4.47 -16.42
N LEU A 168 11.34 4.13 -15.12
CA LEU A 168 10.81 5.00 -14.06
C LEU A 168 11.59 6.31 -13.98
N ILE A 169 12.92 6.26 -14.03
CA ILE A 169 13.79 7.45 -14.04
C ILE A 169 13.49 8.32 -15.26
N GLU A 170 13.31 7.72 -16.43
CA GLU A 170 12.98 8.47 -17.65
C GLU A 170 11.60 9.14 -17.53
N ARG A 171 10.59 8.46 -17.00
CA ARG A 171 9.27 9.07 -16.71
C ARG A 171 9.39 10.26 -15.75
N MET A 172 10.28 10.19 -14.76
CA MET A 172 10.52 11.30 -13.85
C MET A 172 11.17 12.49 -14.56
N ARG A 173 12.19 12.24 -15.39
CA ARG A 173 12.84 13.29 -16.19
C ARG A 173 11.87 13.99 -17.13
N GLN A 174 10.92 13.26 -17.68
CA GLN A 174 9.86 13.79 -18.53
C GLN A 174 8.79 14.60 -17.76
N GLY A 175 8.87 14.67 -16.42
CA GLY A 175 7.90 15.39 -15.59
C GLY A 175 6.53 14.68 -15.48
N LYS A 176 6.46 13.38 -15.80
CA LYS A 176 5.21 12.60 -15.75
C LYS A 176 4.83 12.17 -14.32
N ILE A 177 5.74 12.28 -13.35
CA ILE A 177 5.53 11.83 -11.97
C ILE A 177 5.49 13.03 -11.02
N TYR A 178 6.46 13.92 -11.14
CA TYR A 178 6.59 15.17 -10.39
C TYR A 178 6.84 16.33 -11.36
N ASN A 179 6.56 17.56 -10.94
CA ASN A 179 7.00 18.73 -11.70
C ASN A 179 8.54 18.74 -11.80
N LYS A 180 9.10 19.40 -12.82
CA LYS A 180 10.53 19.33 -13.15
C LYS A 180 11.46 19.68 -11.97
N ASN A 181 11.10 20.65 -11.13
CA ASN A 181 11.93 21.04 -10.00
C ASN A 181 11.91 19.98 -8.89
N SER A 182 10.75 19.43 -8.57
CA SER A 182 10.61 18.36 -7.58
C SER A 182 11.19 17.05 -8.08
N ALA A 183 11.13 16.77 -9.39
CA ALA A 183 11.71 15.59 -10.00
C ALA A 183 13.24 15.56 -9.85
N GLN A 184 13.92 16.69 -10.02
CA GLN A 184 15.38 16.75 -9.88
C GLN A 184 15.82 16.45 -8.44
N VAL A 185 15.17 17.07 -7.44
CA VAL A 185 15.45 16.84 -6.02
C VAL A 185 15.15 15.36 -5.65
N ALA A 186 14.08 14.79 -6.18
CA ALA A 186 13.72 13.40 -5.93
C ALA A 186 14.75 12.43 -6.53
N LEU A 187 15.26 12.71 -7.75
CA LEU A 187 16.29 11.91 -8.42
C LEU A 187 17.64 11.97 -7.68
N GLU A 188 17.96 13.10 -7.06
CA GLU A 188 19.22 13.30 -6.31
C GLU A 188 19.18 12.59 -4.93
N ASN A 189 18.01 12.23 -4.41
CA ASN A 189 17.85 11.65 -3.09
C ASN A 189 17.37 10.19 -3.13
N PHE A 190 16.06 10.00 -3.26
CA PHE A 190 15.44 8.68 -3.12
C PHE A 190 15.48 7.84 -4.40
N PHE A 191 15.34 8.48 -5.58
CA PHE A 191 15.16 7.80 -6.86
C PHE A 191 16.47 7.51 -7.61
N HIS A 192 17.53 7.14 -6.87
CA HIS A 192 18.73 6.58 -7.47
C HIS A 192 18.46 5.18 -8.02
N ALA A 193 19.12 4.81 -9.10
CA ALA A 193 18.96 3.51 -9.76
C ALA A 193 19.18 2.34 -8.77
N ASP A 194 20.18 2.42 -7.91
CA ASP A 194 20.48 1.40 -6.91
C ASP A 194 19.36 1.23 -5.87
N ASN A 195 18.82 2.36 -5.37
CA ASN A 195 17.69 2.34 -4.44
C ASN A 195 16.45 1.72 -5.10
N LEU A 196 16.13 2.14 -6.33
CA LEU A 196 14.99 1.61 -7.08
C LEU A 196 15.14 0.12 -7.37
N SER A 197 16.33 -0.33 -7.73
CA SER A 197 16.64 -1.74 -7.96
C SER A 197 16.47 -2.56 -6.68
N SER A 198 16.95 -2.05 -5.55
CA SER A 198 16.78 -2.69 -4.24
C SER A 198 15.32 -2.76 -3.81
N LEU A 199 14.56 -1.68 -3.98
CA LEU A 199 13.12 -1.66 -3.70
C LEU A 199 12.34 -2.61 -4.62
N ARG A 200 12.72 -2.69 -5.91
CA ARG A 200 12.13 -3.64 -6.85
C ARG A 200 12.41 -5.07 -6.47
N GLU A 201 13.63 -5.40 -6.01
CA GLU A 201 13.96 -6.74 -5.50
C GLU A 201 13.08 -7.10 -4.30
N LEU A 202 12.94 -6.20 -3.31
CA LEU A 202 12.07 -6.41 -2.15
C LEU A 202 10.60 -6.60 -2.56
N PHE A 203 10.12 -5.81 -3.52
CA PHE A 203 8.77 -5.90 -4.07
C PHE A 203 8.51 -7.24 -4.74
N LEU A 204 9.41 -7.70 -5.62
CA LEU A 204 9.26 -8.98 -6.32
C LEU A 204 9.31 -10.16 -5.34
N ARG A 205 10.23 -10.11 -4.37
CA ARG A 205 10.33 -11.12 -3.31
C ARG A 205 9.06 -11.17 -2.48
N ARG A 206 8.53 -10.03 -2.02
CA ARG A 206 7.29 -9.98 -1.24
C ARG A 206 6.07 -10.48 -2.00
N GLY A 207 6.02 -10.21 -3.31
CA GLY A 207 5.01 -10.76 -4.21
C GLY A 207 5.10 -12.28 -4.36
N ALA A 208 6.32 -12.81 -4.52
CA ALA A 208 6.58 -14.25 -4.61
C ALA A 208 6.21 -14.98 -3.31
N ASP A 209 6.65 -14.47 -2.16
CA ASP A 209 6.34 -15.04 -0.83
C ASP A 209 4.83 -15.18 -0.60
N ARG A 210 4.05 -14.20 -1.08
CA ARG A 210 2.60 -14.26 -0.99
C ARG A 210 2.00 -15.39 -1.84
N ILE A 211 2.53 -15.63 -3.05
CA ILE A 211 2.07 -16.72 -3.92
C ILE A 211 2.37 -18.06 -3.25
N GLU A 212 3.56 -18.21 -2.69
CA GLU A 212 3.95 -19.41 -1.95
C GLU A 212 3.06 -19.65 -0.73
N LYS A 213 2.82 -18.64 0.10
CA LYS A 213 1.92 -18.74 1.26
C LYS A 213 0.52 -19.25 0.89
N LYS A 214 -0.05 -18.77 -0.22
CA LYS A 214 -1.37 -19.24 -0.70
C LYS A 214 -1.34 -20.68 -1.26
N SER A 215 -0.20 -21.13 -1.76
CA SER A 215 -0.05 -22.45 -2.38
C SER A 215 0.41 -23.52 -1.41
N TYR A 216 1.05 -23.15 -0.30
CA TYR A 216 1.65 -24.09 0.65
C TYR A 216 0.69 -24.43 1.79
N HIS A 217 0.24 -25.69 1.85
CA HIS A 217 -0.67 -26.23 2.87
C HIS A 217 0.04 -27.09 3.91
N GLY A 218 1.38 -27.14 3.95
CA GLY A 218 2.18 -27.92 4.87
C GLY A 218 2.88 -27.10 5.92
N GLU A 219 2.71 -27.40 7.21
CA GLU A 219 3.53 -26.80 8.28
C GLU A 219 4.82 -27.61 8.47
N LEU A 220 5.97 -26.95 8.38
CA LEU A 220 7.21 -27.55 8.88
C LEU A 220 7.13 -27.69 10.40
N LYS A 221 7.64 -28.81 10.94
CA LYS A 221 7.71 -29.03 12.41
C LYS A 221 8.71 -28.08 13.11
N THR A 222 9.49 -27.34 12.34
CA THR A 222 10.45 -26.36 12.84
C THR A 222 9.72 -25.10 13.32
N LYS A 223 10.24 -24.48 14.39
CA LYS A 223 9.74 -23.19 14.91
C LYS A 223 10.92 -22.25 15.13
N VAL A 224 10.71 -20.97 14.86
CA VAL A 224 11.64 -19.90 15.21
C VAL A 224 11.26 -19.38 16.61
N LEU A 225 12.21 -19.28 17.52
CA LEU A 225 12.02 -18.66 18.83
C LEU A 225 12.84 -17.36 18.87
N VAL A 226 12.21 -16.24 19.15
CA VAL A 226 12.89 -14.97 19.40
C VAL A 226 12.82 -14.61 20.90
N LEU A 227 13.96 -14.30 21.49
CA LEU A 227 14.05 -13.78 22.84
C LEU A 227 14.00 -12.26 22.80
N ILE A 228 13.11 -11.66 23.57
CA ILE A 228 12.90 -10.22 23.66
C ILE A 228 13.05 -9.71 25.08
N SER A 229 13.47 -8.48 25.24
CA SER A 229 13.63 -7.78 26.51
C SER A 229 13.15 -6.32 26.36
N PRO A 230 13.18 -5.47 27.40
CA PRO A 230 12.86 -4.04 27.27
C PRO A 230 13.82 -3.23 26.36
N SER A 231 14.71 -3.89 25.64
CA SER A 231 15.68 -3.26 24.73
C SER A 231 15.00 -2.73 23.45
N PRO A 232 15.41 -1.56 22.94
CA PRO A 232 14.95 -1.04 21.65
C PRO A 232 15.22 -1.99 20.46
N SER A 233 16.20 -2.89 20.59
CA SER A 233 16.50 -3.90 19.56
C SER A 233 15.45 -5.00 19.45
N SER A 234 14.57 -5.16 20.44
CA SER A 234 13.55 -6.22 20.46
C SER A 234 12.58 -6.15 19.28
N GLU A 235 12.18 -4.95 18.87
CA GLU A 235 11.34 -4.77 17.68
C GLU A 235 12.03 -5.28 16.41
N LYS A 236 13.31 -4.95 16.22
CA LYS A 236 14.10 -5.44 15.08
C LYS A 236 14.20 -6.96 15.11
N ASN A 237 14.45 -7.54 16.28
CA ASN A 237 14.56 -9.00 16.46
C ASN A 237 13.23 -9.70 16.10
N ILE A 238 12.08 -9.14 16.51
CA ILE A 238 10.75 -9.67 16.13
C ILE A 238 10.57 -9.66 14.62
N ARG A 239 10.88 -8.53 13.94
CA ARG A 239 10.77 -8.44 12.48
C ARG A 239 11.68 -9.43 11.76
N VAL A 240 12.92 -9.62 12.26
CA VAL A 240 13.84 -10.63 11.72
C VAL A 240 13.29 -12.04 11.90
N ALA A 241 12.79 -12.37 13.11
CA ALA A 241 12.20 -13.67 13.39
C ALA A 241 10.96 -13.96 12.52
N ALA A 242 10.12 -12.95 12.29
CA ALA A 242 8.97 -13.06 11.40
C ALA A 242 9.41 -13.41 9.97
N ARG A 243 10.38 -12.68 9.40
CA ARG A 243 10.92 -12.99 8.06
C ARG A 243 11.55 -14.38 7.98
N MET A 244 12.28 -14.79 9.02
CA MET A 244 12.86 -16.14 9.08
C MET A 244 11.75 -17.21 9.10
N SER A 245 10.70 -17.00 9.89
CA SER A 245 9.59 -17.95 9.96
C SER A 245 8.86 -18.07 8.62
N GLU A 246 8.75 -16.97 7.89
CA GLU A 246 8.22 -16.96 6.52
C GLU A 246 9.13 -17.75 5.56
N ALA A 247 10.43 -17.45 5.55
CA ALA A 247 11.40 -18.13 4.68
C ALA A 247 11.49 -19.63 4.93
N TYR A 248 11.22 -20.07 6.16
CA TYR A 248 11.21 -21.50 6.54
C TYR A 248 9.80 -22.11 6.59
N HIS A 249 8.76 -21.36 6.18
CA HIS A 249 7.34 -21.78 6.24
C HIS A 249 6.96 -22.38 7.61
N CYS A 250 7.38 -21.75 8.71
CA CYS A 250 7.17 -22.25 10.06
C CYS A 250 6.59 -21.15 10.96
N LYS A 251 6.06 -21.55 12.12
CA LYS A 251 5.59 -20.58 13.14
C LYS A 251 6.76 -20.02 13.92
N PHE A 252 6.63 -18.78 14.40
CA PHE A 252 7.54 -18.25 15.40
C PHE A 252 6.83 -17.90 16.71
N SER A 253 7.60 -17.85 17.76
CA SER A 253 7.14 -17.46 19.10
C SER A 253 8.12 -16.44 19.68
N ALA A 254 7.61 -15.40 20.32
CA ALA A 254 8.41 -14.47 21.09
C ALA A 254 8.35 -14.85 22.57
N MET A 255 9.51 -14.88 23.22
CA MET A 255 9.65 -15.13 24.67
C MET A 255 10.27 -13.89 25.30
N TYR A 256 9.57 -13.33 26.26
CA TYR A 256 10.09 -12.23 27.06
C TYR A 256 11.06 -12.76 28.12
N VAL A 257 12.20 -12.14 28.23
CA VAL A 257 13.24 -12.44 29.20
C VAL A 257 13.41 -11.21 30.09
N GLU A 258 13.20 -11.38 31.39
CA GLU A 258 13.40 -10.36 32.41
C GLU A 258 14.89 -10.22 32.79
#